data_16e543dcf4af7c210fd10d1cc064b1cc
#
_entry.id   16e543dcf4af7c210fd10d1cc064b1cc
#
_cell.length_a   1.000
_cell.length_b   1.000
_cell.length_c   1.000
_cell.angle_alpha   90.00
_cell.angle_beta   90.00
_cell.angle_gamma   90.00
#
_symmetry.space_group_name_H-M   'P 1'
#
loop_
_entity.id
_entity.type
_entity.pdbx_description
1 polymer ?
#
loop_
_entity_poly.entity_id
_entity_poly.type
_entity_poly.pdbx_seq_one_letter_code
_entity_poly.pdbx_strand_id
1 'polypeptide(L)'
;GYEVLAYTGKTDPDERLVAEQALKENRVKALVATSALGMGFDKPDLGFVVHLGAPSSAVSYYQQIGRAGRGAVNADVLLLPGREDRAIWEYFATASMPNEEQALAVLDALAQSPDGLSITALEARVQLRRSTLELLLKVLDVEGAAVKEGNYWRRTSSPWQYDSARYAAVAQARVVEQNAMLEYERTSQCRMLFLAQQLDDASATACGRCDVCAGPWYPVEVPTEAQQAAQSSFNTVGVPLQPRRMWPSGLDQLMGADAPRGRLSKDEQAEPGYALARLSDMGYGTRLRELLAMNEQGEPVDSEVPAELGRACVKVLAAWEWAEAGRPVAVLTLPSPMRPRLAQSLGRGLASVGRLVDLGWVSLVGEPRFFGGNSAFRCADVLRSYRVPAEVLDYVREHRCPVLLVSDVVDSRWAFTAVARELRLAGASAVYPFSLAATH
;
A
#
# COMPACT_ATOMS: atom_id res chain seq x y z
N GLY A 1 -26.87 -13.49 -9.46
CA GLY A 1 -26.26 -12.68 -8.42
C GLY A 1 -26.77 -11.24 -8.47
N TYR A 2 -26.50 -10.45 -7.46
CA TYR A 2 -26.82 -9.03 -7.44
C TYR A 2 -25.69 -8.24 -8.11
N GLU A 3 -26.05 -7.15 -8.78
CA GLU A 3 -25.07 -6.22 -9.31
C GLU A 3 -24.53 -5.31 -8.20
N VAL A 4 -23.21 -5.22 -8.11
CA VAL A 4 -22.47 -4.45 -7.10
C VAL A 4 -21.32 -3.71 -7.79
N LEU A 5 -21.11 -2.44 -7.45
CA LEU A 5 -20.03 -1.63 -8.01
C LEU A 5 -19.00 -1.25 -6.95
N ALA A 6 -17.76 -1.06 -7.38
CA ALA A 6 -16.68 -0.55 -6.52
C ALA A 6 -16.64 0.99 -6.56
N TYR A 7 -16.37 1.61 -5.41
CA TYR A 7 -16.26 3.05 -5.26
C TYR A 7 -15.08 3.42 -4.34
N THR A 8 -14.00 3.87 -4.93
CA THR A 8 -12.76 4.16 -4.20
C THR A 8 -12.21 5.55 -4.53
N GLY A 9 -11.27 6.03 -3.75
CA GLY A 9 -10.57 7.29 -4.05
C GLY A 9 -9.76 7.25 -5.36
N LYS A 10 -9.45 6.06 -5.89
CA LYS A 10 -8.74 5.86 -7.16
C LYS A 10 -9.67 5.67 -8.36
N THR A 11 -10.98 5.48 -8.12
CA THR A 11 -11.98 5.38 -9.18
C THR A 11 -12.10 6.73 -9.88
N ASP A 12 -12.18 6.71 -11.19
CA ASP A 12 -12.35 7.93 -12.01
C ASP A 12 -13.55 8.77 -11.54
N PRO A 13 -13.47 10.11 -11.52
CA PRO A 13 -14.57 10.96 -11.07
C PRO A 13 -15.89 10.70 -11.81
N ASP A 14 -15.85 10.47 -13.13
CA ASP A 14 -17.05 10.21 -13.92
C ASP A 14 -17.65 8.84 -13.61
N GLU A 15 -16.81 7.82 -13.43
CA GLU A 15 -17.23 6.48 -12.97
C GLU A 15 -17.85 6.53 -11.58
N ARG A 16 -17.33 7.37 -10.67
CA ARG A 16 -17.93 7.59 -9.35
C ARG A 16 -19.34 8.16 -9.44
N LEU A 17 -19.55 9.17 -10.29
CA LEU A 17 -20.87 9.74 -10.52
C LEU A 17 -21.86 8.71 -11.08
N VAL A 18 -21.42 7.88 -12.02
CA VAL A 18 -22.22 6.78 -12.57
C VAL A 18 -22.61 5.76 -11.50
N ALA A 19 -21.67 5.39 -10.64
CA ALA A 19 -21.92 4.44 -9.54
C ALA A 19 -22.90 5.02 -8.50
N GLU A 20 -22.75 6.29 -8.12
CA GLU A 20 -23.67 6.97 -7.20
C GLU A 20 -25.09 7.04 -7.79
N GLN A 21 -25.20 7.41 -9.08
CA GLN A 21 -26.49 7.47 -9.74
C GLN A 21 -27.15 6.09 -9.87
N ALA A 22 -26.35 5.07 -10.18
CA ALA A 22 -26.83 3.68 -10.25
C ALA A 22 -27.40 3.19 -8.90
N LEU A 23 -26.73 3.57 -7.78
CA LEU A 23 -27.24 3.24 -6.45
C LEU A 23 -28.51 4.04 -6.10
N LYS A 24 -28.55 5.35 -6.42
CA LYS A 24 -29.74 6.19 -6.19
C LYS A 24 -30.98 5.67 -6.93
N GLU A 25 -30.79 5.18 -8.13
CA GLU A 25 -31.84 4.62 -8.99
C GLU A 25 -32.17 3.15 -8.72
N ASN A 26 -31.56 2.53 -7.71
CA ASN A 26 -31.71 1.10 -7.40
C ASN A 26 -31.32 0.14 -8.55
N ARG A 27 -30.47 0.60 -9.49
CA ARG A 27 -29.92 -0.24 -10.57
C ARG A 27 -28.87 -1.23 -10.05
N VAL A 28 -28.23 -0.92 -8.93
CA VAL A 28 -27.28 -1.80 -8.25
C VAL A 28 -27.73 -2.06 -6.82
N LYS A 29 -27.41 -3.24 -6.31
CA LYS A 29 -27.80 -3.65 -4.95
C LYS A 29 -26.98 -2.95 -3.88
N ALA A 30 -25.68 -2.70 -4.14
CA ALA A 30 -24.76 -2.10 -3.19
C ALA A 30 -23.58 -1.44 -3.90
N LEU A 31 -22.91 -0.51 -3.21
CA LEU A 31 -21.55 -0.08 -3.51
C LEU A 31 -20.59 -0.64 -2.47
N VAL A 32 -19.48 -1.22 -2.93
CA VAL A 32 -18.32 -1.54 -2.07
C VAL A 32 -17.42 -0.31 -2.09
N ALA A 33 -17.48 0.47 -1.02
CA ALA A 33 -16.85 1.77 -0.96
C ALA A 33 -15.77 1.84 0.13
N THR A 34 -14.70 2.59 -0.15
CA THR A 34 -13.83 3.10 0.91
C THR A 34 -14.42 4.37 1.51
N SER A 35 -13.70 5.04 2.43
CA SER A 35 -14.07 6.37 2.94
C SER A 35 -14.25 7.44 1.85
N ALA A 36 -13.95 7.10 0.58
CA ALA A 36 -14.13 7.98 -0.57
C ALA A 36 -15.62 8.29 -0.86
N LEU A 37 -16.56 7.42 -0.48
CA LEU A 37 -17.98 7.76 -0.48
C LEU A 37 -18.25 8.71 0.68
N GLY A 38 -17.77 9.94 0.50
CA GLY A 38 -17.65 10.98 1.51
C GLY A 38 -18.97 11.54 2.04
N MET A 39 -18.88 12.57 2.88
CA MET A 39 -20.03 13.34 3.33
C MET A 39 -20.79 13.91 2.12
N GLY A 40 -22.12 13.90 2.19
CA GLY A 40 -22.99 14.46 1.15
C GLY A 40 -23.73 13.44 0.27
N PHE A 41 -23.36 12.15 0.32
CA PHE A 41 -24.18 11.14 -0.35
C PHE A 41 -25.48 10.93 0.45
N ASP A 42 -26.62 11.19 -0.18
CA ASP A 42 -27.96 11.01 0.39
C ASP A 42 -28.78 10.07 -0.49
N LYS A 43 -29.35 9.04 0.17
CA LYS A 43 -30.31 8.10 -0.40
C LYS A 43 -31.30 7.71 0.68
N PRO A 44 -32.50 8.29 0.70
CA PRO A 44 -33.47 8.09 1.77
C PRO A 44 -33.87 6.62 2.00
N ASP A 45 -33.96 5.85 0.95
CA ASP A 45 -34.32 4.41 0.95
C ASP A 45 -33.10 3.47 1.05
N LEU A 46 -31.95 3.95 1.57
CA LEU A 46 -30.80 3.09 1.83
C LEU A 46 -31.13 2.10 2.93
N GLY A 47 -31.25 0.82 2.56
CA GLY A 47 -31.77 -0.24 3.45
C GLY A 47 -30.71 -0.88 4.34
N PHE A 48 -29.40 -0.73 4.04
CA PHE A 48 -28.36 -1.31 4.89
C PHE A 48 -27.01 -0.60 4.72
N VAL A 49 -26.18 -0.70 5.78
CA VAL A 49 -24.76 -0.36 5.78
C VAL A 49 -23.97 -1.48 6.45
N VAL A 50 -22.95 -2.00 5.76
CA VAL A 50 -22.06 -3.03 6.28
C VAL A 50 -20.64 -2.48 6.32
N HIS A 51 -19.98 -2.55 7.47
CA HIS A 51 -18.58 -2.22 7.64
C HIS A 51 -17.74 -3.51 7.67
N LEU A 52 -16.75 -3.58 6.77
CA LEU A 52 -15.68 -4.57 6.80
C LEU A 52 -14.44 -3.90 7.42
N GLY A 53 -14.20 -4.14 8.70
CA GLY A 53 -13.32 -3.36 9.55
C GLY A 53 -14.04 -2.17 10.20
N ALA A 54 -13.61 -1.83 11.41
CA ALA A 54 -14.20 -0.73 12.16
C ALA A 54 -13.54 0.63 11.81
N PRO A 55 -14.32 1.72 11.74
CA PRO A 55 -13.75 3.07 11.76
C PRO A 55 -13.00 3.35 13.06
N SER A 56 -12.05 4.29 13.04
CA SER A 56 -11.20 4.62 14.18
C SER A 56 -11.90 5.41 15.29
N SER A 57 -13.16 5.80 15.10
CA SER A 57 -13.93 6.51 16.13
C SER A 57 -15.42 6.23 16.03
N ALA A 58 -16.10 6.26 17.17
CA ALA A 58 -17.54 6.11 17.28
C ALA A 58 -18.30 7.21 16.53
N VAL A 59 -17.76 8.43 16.48
CA VAL A 59 -18.34 9.56 15.74
C VAL A 59 -18.31 9.28 14.23
N SER A 60 -17.16 8.84 13.70
CA SER A 60 -17.05 8.46 12.29
C SER A 60 -17.97 7.30 11.93
N TYR A 61 -18.07 6.32 12.81
CA TYR A 61 -18.99 5.19 12.63
C TYR A 61 -20.44 5.66 12.58
N TYR A 62 -20.87 6.46 13.55
CA TYR A 62 -22.23 7.03 13.61
C TYR A 62 -22.59 7.83 12.35
N GLN A 63 -21.67 8.67 11.86
CA GLN A 63 -21.86 9.45 10.63
C GLN A 63 -22.04 8.55 9.39
N GLN A 64 -21.34 7.41 9.35
CA GLN A 64 -21.42 6.48 8.23
C GLN A 64 -22.71 5.66 8.26
N ILE A 65 -23.10 5.13 9.41
CA ILE A 65 -24.33 4.36 9.57
C ILE A 65 -25.59 5.24 9.47
N GLY A 66 -25.51 6.50 9.87
CA GLY A 66 -26.60 7.48 9.80
C GLY A 66 -27.04 7.83 8.37
N ARG A 67 -26.45 7.22 7.36
CA ARG A 67 -26.89 7.30 5.96
C ARG A 67 -28.05 6.37 5.66
N ALA A 68 -28.16 5.26 6.39
CA ALA A 68 -29.22 4.29 6.22
C ALA A 68 -30.49 4.68 7.02
N GLY A 69 -31.64 4.30 6.53
CA GLY A 69 -32.90 4.42 7.23
C GLY A 69 -33.50 5.85 7.31
N ARG A 70 -33.02 6.81 6.52
CA ARG A 70 -33.56 8.18 6.58
C ARG A 70 -35.02 8.28 6.13
N GLY A 71 -35.40 7.52 5.12
CA GLY A 71 -36.76 7.44 4.60
C GLY A 71 -37.36 6.03 4.64
N ALA A 72 -36.67 5.07 5.23
CA ALA A 72 -37.13 3.71 5.37
C ALA A 72 -37.58 3.45 6.83
N VAL A 73 -38.56 2.53 7.01
CA VAL A 73 -39.06 2.15 8.35
C VAL A 73 -37.96 1.48 9.17
N ASN A 74 -37.11 0.67 8.52
CA ASN A 74 -35.96 0.00 9.13
C ASN A 74 -34.77 0.03 8.16
N ALA A 75 -33.57 -0.01 8.73
CA ALA A 75 -32.33 -0.24 8.01
C ALA A 75 -31.41 -1.12 8.84
N ASP A 76 -30.72 -2.01 8.17
CA ASP A 76 -29.79 -2.94 8.80
C ASP A 76 -28.39 -2.35 8.84
N VAL A 77 -27.77 -2.39 10.02
CA VAL A 77 -26.39 -1.95 10.20
C VAL A 77 -25.59 -3.11 10.78
N LEU A 78 -24.52 -3.48 10.09
CA LEU A 78 -23.65 -4.57 10.50
C LEU A 78 -22.20 -4.08 10.56
N LEU A 79 -21.53 -4.35 11.67
CA LEU A 79 -20.10 -4.16 11.85
C LEU A 79 -19.41 -5.51 11.93
N LEU A 80 -18.44 -5.73 11.04
CA LEU A 80 -17.54 -6.88 11.04
C LEU A 80 -16.13 -6.40 11.36
N PRO A 81 -15.74 -6.32 12.64
CA PRO A 81 -14.43 -5.79 13.03
C PRO A 81 -13.31 -6.71 12.56
N GLY A 82 -12.23 -6.11 12.11
CA GLY A 82 -11.02 -6.80 11.68
C GLY A 82 -9.96 -6.88 12.79
N ARG A 83 -9.17 -7.94 12.80
CA ARG A 83 -8.04 -8.04 13.75
C ARG A 83 -6.97 -6.96 13.50
N GLU A 84 -6.89 -6.48 12.27
CA GLU A 84 -5.94 -5.47 11.82
C GLU A 84 -6.42 -4.02 12.06
N ASP A 85 -7.66 -3.80 12.45
CA ASP A 85 -8.25 -2.46 12.57
C ASP A 85 -7.40 -1.53 13.43
N ARG A 86 -6.95 -2.00 14.59
CA ARG A 86 -6.10 -1.22 15.48
C ARG A 86 -4.77 -0.81 14.82
N ALA A 87 -4.11 -1.72 14.14
CA ALA A 87 -2.84 -1.44 13.44
C ALA A 87 -3.05 -0.44 12.29
N ILE A 88 -4.19 -0.52 11.60
CA ILE A 88 -4.59 0.42 10.55
C ILE A 88 -4.83 1.81 11.15
N TRP A 89 -5.54 1.91 12.27
CA TRP A 89 -5.78 3.19 12.94
C TRP A 89 -4.49 3.83 13.45
N GLU A 90 -3.60 3.06 14.07
CA GLU A 90 -2.29 3.51 14.54
C GLU A 90 -1.43 4.02 13.37
N TYR A 91 -1.44 3.33 12.25
CA TYR A 91 -0.75 3.77 11.03
C TYR A 91 -1.26 5.12 10.54
N PHE A 92 -2.57 5.30 10.40
CA PHE A 92 -3.14 6.58 9.95
C PHE A 92 -2.98 7.70 10.98
N ALA A 93 -3.01 7.39 12.27
CA ALA A 93 -2.76 8.36 13.33
C ALA A 93 -1.34 8.91 13.24
N THR A 94 -0.33 8.05 13.09
CA THR A 94 1.07 8.46 12.97
C THR A 94 1.40 9.10 11.63
N ALA A 95 0.89 8.55 10.52
CA ALA A 95 1.15 9.08 9.18
C ALA A 95 0.62 10.52 8.97
N SER A 96 -0.38 10.94 9.74
CA SER A 96 -0.98 12.28 9.64
C SER A 96 -0.38 13.32 10.60
N MET A 97 0.57 12.92 11.45
CA MET A 97 1.25 13.83 12.36
C MET A 97 2.56 14.33 11.74
N PRO A 98 2.85 15.63 11.82
CA PRO A 98 4.15 16.14 11.41
C PRO A 98 5.23 15.59 12.35
N ASN A 99 6.35 15.20 11.77
CA ASN A 99 7.56 14.84 12.51
C ASN A 99 8.46 16.07 12.56
N GLU A 100 9.00 16.40 13.74
CA GLU A 100 9.82 17.61 13.96
C GLU A 100 11.05 17.63 13.06
N GLU A 101 11.81 16.52 13.00
CA GLU A 101 13.01 16.41 12.17
C GLU A 101 12.69 16.63 10.69
N GLN A 102 11.60 16.03 10.21
CA GLN A 102 11.13 16.18 8.83
C GLN A 102 10.69 17.61 8.52
N ALA A 103 10.01 18.26 9.47
CA ALA A 103 9.57 19.64 9.32
C ALA A 103 10.76 20.60 9.26
N LEU A 104 11.74 20.42 10.15
CA LEU A 104 12.98 21.19 10.13
C LEU A 104 13.76 21.01 8.85
N ALA A 105 13.90 19.76 8.37
CA ALA A 105 14.57 19.48 7.09
C ALA A 105 13.90 20.17 5.89
N VAL A 106 12.55 20.22 5.87
CA VAL A 106 11.80 20.94 4.81
C VAL A 106 12.03 22.45 4.93
N LEU A 107 11.93 23.01 6.15
CA LEU A 107 12.13 24.44 6.39
C LEU A 107 13.57 24.88 6.06
N ASP A 108 14.57 24.05 6.34
CA ASP A 108 15.97 24.33 6.01
C ASP A 108 16.21 24.29 4.49
N ALA A 109 15.61 23.33 3.78
CA ALA A 109 15.66 23.28 2.33
C ALA A 109 15.03 24.53 1.68
N LEU A 110 13.89 25.01 2.23
CA LEU A 110 13.24 26.24 1.80
C LEU A 110 14.08 27.48 2.12
N ALA A 111 14.72 27.56 3.30
CA ALA A 111 15.58 28.67 3.69
C ALA A 111 16.81 28.83 2.78
N GLN A 112 17.35 27.72 2.30
CA GLN A 112 18.48 27.71 1.36
C GLN A 112 18.06 28.09 -0.08
N SER A 113 16.79 28.35 -0.32
CA SER A 113 16.25 28.64 -1.66
C SER A 113 15.28 29.84 -1.61
N PRO A 114 15.81 31.07 -1.60
CA PRO A 114 14.99 32.28 -1.50
C PRO A 114 13.94 32.44 -2.60
N ASP A 115 14.21 31.90 -3.79
CA ASP A 115 13.30 31.90 -4.94
C ASP A 115 12.15 30.88 -4.79
N GLY A 116 12.19 30.06 -3.73
CA GLY A 116 11.24 29.00 -3.47
C GLY A 116 11.57 27.70 -4.21
N LEU A 117 10.90 26.62 -3.77
CA LEU A 117 11.06 25.29 -4.35
C LEU A 117 9.70 24.70 -4.77
N SER A 118 9.66 24.10 -5.94
CA SER A 118 8.53 23.24 -6.31
C SER A 118 8.52 21.97 -5.46
N ILE A 119 7.38 21.28 -5.37
CA ILE A 119 7.30 19.98 -4.66
C ILE A 119 8.33 18.99 -5.21
N THR A 120 8.50 18.93 -6.52
CA THR A 120 9.50 18.06 -7.16
C THR A 120 10.94 18.41 -6.76
N ALA A 121 11.26 19.70 -6.63
CA ALA A 121 12.57 20.15 -6.19
C ALA A 121 12.81 19.87 -4.70
N LEU A 122 11.76 19.95 -3.87
CA LEU A 122 11.81 19.55 -2.46
C LEU A 122 12.00 18.02 -2.32
N GLU A 123 11.31 17.21 -3.10
CA GLU A 123 11.48 15.75 -3.12
C GLU A 123 12.94 15.34 -3.40
N ALA A 124 13.68 16.13 -4.18
CA ALA A 124 15.08 15.86 -4.45
C ALA A 124 16.03 16.26 -3.29
N ARG A 125 15.57 17.05 -2.33
CA ARG A 125 16.37 17.56 -1.20
C ARG A 125 16.04 16.89 0.13
N VAL A 126 14.77 16.45 0.32
CA VAL A 126 14.31 15.83 1.54
C VAL A 126 13.82 14.41 1.30
N GLN A 127 14.18 13.48 2.19
CA GLN A 127 13.83 12.05 2.06
C GLN A 127 12.39 11.76 2.47
N LEU A 128 11.42 12.49 1.91
CA LEU A 128 10.00 12.33 2.20
C LEU A 128 9.25 11.83 0.96
N ARG A 129 8.25 10.98 1.19
CA ARG A 129 7.28 10.63 0.15
C ARG A 129 6.47 11.87 -0.21
N ARG A 130 6.10 12.01 -1.47
CA ARG A 130 5.35 13.18 -1.97
C ARG A 130 4.10 13.47 -1.14
N SER A 131 3.30 12.45 -0.82
CA SER A 131 2.09 12.63 -0.02
C SER A 131 2.36 13.15 1.39
N THR A 132 3.42 12.67 2.04
CA THR A 132 3.87 13.15 3.35
C THR A 132 4.37 14.59 3.26
N LEU A 133 5.16 14.90 2.22
CA LEU A 133 5.67 16.25 1.98
C LEU A 133 4.54 17.24 1.72
N GLU A 134 3.56 16.88 0.89
CA GLU A 134 2.39 17.73 0.61
C GLU A 134 1.54 17.98 1.85
N LEU A 135 1.36 16.97 2.71
CA LEU A 135 0.65 17.13 3.98
C LEU A 135 1.43 18.04 4.94
N LEU A 136 2.74 17.81 5.09
CA LEU A 136 3.60 18.60 5.96
C LEU A 136 3.66 20.06 5.51
N LEU A 137 3.76 20.34 4.20
CA LEU A 137 3.74 21.70 3.67
C LEU A 137 2.43 22.42 3.97
N LYS A 138 1.29 21.73 3.92
CA LYS A 138 -0.01 22.31 4.33
C LYS A 138 -0.06 22.65 5.81
N VAL A 139 0.54 21.82 6.66
CA VAL A 139 0.64 22.11 8.10
C VAL A 139 1.51 23.33 8.34
N LEU A 140 2.69 23.39 7.68
CA LEU A 140 3.60 24.53 7.80
C LEU A 140 3.01 25.84 7.25
N ASP A 141 2.16 25.76 6.23
CA ASP A 141 1.40 26.91 5.69
C ASP A 141 0.37 27.43 6.72
N VAL A 142 -0.42 26.54 7.30
CA VAL A 142 -1.39 26.90 8.36
C VAL A 142 -0.70 27.48 9.59
N GLU A 143 0.49 26.97 9.94
CA GLU A 143 1.30 27.47 11.05
C GLU A 143 2.12 28.73 10.69
N GLY A 144 2.02 29.20 9.44
CA GLY A 144 2.67 30.41 8.98
C GLY A 144 4.18 30.30 8.77
N ALA A 145 4.75 29.08 8.80
CA ALA A 145 6.19 28.85 8.64
C ALA A 145 6.62 28.76 7.17
N ALA A 146 5.71 28.34 6.30
CA ALA A 146 5.89 28.30 4.85
C ALA A 146 4.68 28.90 4.16
N VAL A 147 4.84 29.31 2.90
CA VAL A 147 3.74 29.85 2.09
C VAL A 147 3.85 29.33 0.67
N LYS A 148 2.69 29.07 0.06
CA LYS A 148 2.60 28.63 -1.34
C LYS A 148 2.37 29.83 -2.24
N GLU A 149 3.29 30.09 -3.17
CA GLU A 149 3.18 31.10 -4.21
C GLU A 149 3.20 30.44 -5.60
N GLY A 150 2.05 30.33 -6.22
CA GLY A 150 1.89 29.59 -7.47
C GLY A 150 2.25 28.12 -7.33
N ASN A 151 3.31 27.68 -8.02
CA ASN A 151 3.82 26.32 -7.95
C ASN A 151 5.01 26.13 -6.99
N TYR A 152 5.42 27.20 -6.29
CA TYR A 152 6.57 27.19 -5.41
C TYR A 152 6.16 27.39 -3.96
N TRP A 153 6.98 26.79 -3.08
CA TRP A 153 6.89 26.95 -1.64
C TRP A 153 8.09 27.77 -1.16
N ARG A 154 7.83 28.70 -0.26
CA ARG A 154 8.85 29.57 0.34
C ARG A 154 8.78 29.51 1.85
N ARG A 155 9.92 29.63 2.50
CA ARG A 155 9.97 29.88 3.95
C ARG A 155 9.54 31.31 4.24
N THR A 156 8.74 31.49 5.27
CA THR A 156 8.40 32.82 5.78
C THR A 156 9.45 33.30 6.78
N SER A 157 9.39 34.57 7.18
CA SER A 157 10.22 35.10 8.27
C SER A 157 9.71 34.74 9.67
N SER A 158 8.54 34.13 9.78
CA SER A 158 7.96 33.73 11.06
C SER A 158 8.81 32.64 11.72
N PRO A 159 9.17 32.78 13.00
CA PRO A 159 9.81 31.71 13.73
C PRO A 159 8.86 30.53 13.85
N TRP A 160 9.36 29.34 13.61
CA TRP A 160 8.58 28.13 13.78
C TRP A 160 9.19 27.26 14.87
N GLN A 161 8.33 26.74 15.73
CA GLN A 161 8.68 25.81 16.79
C GLN A 161 7.69 24.65 16.78
N TYR A 162 8.21 23.45 16.91
CA TYR A 162 7.38 22.26 17.00
C TYR A 162 6.59 22.23 18.31
N ASP A 163 5.27 22.29 18.22
CA ASP A 163 4.37 22.23 19.38
C ASP A 163 4.12 20.77 19.79
N SER A 164 5.11 20.18 20.47
CA SER A 164 5.05 18.79 20.92
C SER A 164 3.86 18.53 21.86
N ALA A 165 3.48 19.51 22.69
CA ALA A 165 2.36 19.37 23.61
C ALA A 165 1.02 19.29 22.88
N ARG A 166 0.81 20.13 21.87
CA ARG A 166 -0.38 20.10 21.01
C ARG A 166 -0.48 18.80 20.25
N TYR A 167 0.61 18.34 19.62
CA TYR A 167 0.59 17.09 18.86
C TYR A 167 0.40 15.87 19.75
N ALA A 168 1.00 15.85 20.95
CA ALA A 168 0.75 14.81 21.94
C ALA A 168 -0.72 14.77 22.40
N ALA A 169 -1.35 15.93 22.63
CA ALA A 169 -2.76 16.01 22.99
C ALA A 169 -3.67 15.47 21.87
N VAL A 170 -3.39 15.79 20.60
CA VAL A 170 -4.14 15.25 19.46
C VAL A 170 -3.96 13.75 19.34
N ALA A 171 -2.74 13.24 19.51
CA ALA A 171 -2.47 11.80 19.49
C ALA A 171 -3.23 11.08 20.61
N GLN A 172 -3.22 11.63 21.83
CA GLN A 172 -3.95 11.07 22.98
C GLN A 172 -5.47 11.07 22.74
N ALA A 173 -6.04 12.13 22.19
CA ALA A 173 -7.46 12.19 21.85
C ALA A 173 -7.85 11.08 20.87
N ARG A 174 -7.03 10.82 19.84
CA ARG A 174 -7.25 9.70 18.90
C ARG A 174 -7.21 8.33 19.60
N VAL A 175 -6.28 8.15 20.55
CA VAL A 175 -6.22 6.89 21.33
C VAL A 175 -7.50 6.68 22.14
N VAL A 176 -8.05 7.75 22.73
CA VAL A 176 -9.33 7.70 23.46
C VAL A 176 -10.47 7.30 22.52
N GLU A 177 -10.57 7.91 21.34
CA GLU A 177 -11.59 7.57 20.34
C GLU A 177 -11.47 6.10 19.85
N GLN A 178 -10.25 5.64 19.60
CA GLN A 178 -10.00 4.25 19.20
C GLN A 178 -10.41 3.26 20.31
N ASN A 179 -10.07 3.57 21.56
CA ASN A 179 -10.47 2.73 22.68
C ASN A 179 -11.98 2.70 22.87
N ALA A 180 -12.68 3.82 22.67
CA ALA A 180 -14.13 3.87 22.69
C ALA A 180 -14.75 2.98 21.59
N MET A 181 -14.11 2.89 20.41
CA MET A 181 -14.58 2.01 19.35
C MET A 181 -14.36 0.52 19.69
N LEU A 182 -13.22 0.16 20.30
CA LEU A 182 -12.99 -1.20 20.82
C LEU A 182 -13.97 -1.57 21.95
N GLU A 183 -14.35 -0.59 22.79
CA GLU A 183 -15.37 -0.80 23.81
C GLU A 183 -16.76 -1.00 23.20
N TYR A 184 -17.10 -0.21 22.16
CA TYR A 184 -18.33 -0.41 21.39
C TYR A 184 -18.49 -1.85 20.83
N GLU A 185 -17.41 -2.43 20.34
CA GLU A 185 -17.42 -3.82 19.82
C GLU A 185 -17.79 -4.85 20.90
N ARG A 186 -17.42 -4.59 22.14
CA ARG A 186 -17.52 -5.54 23.28
C ARG A 186 -18.65 -5.21 24.24
N THR A 187 -19.25 -4.03 24.13
CA THR A 187 -20.25 -3.58 25.11
C THR A 187 -21.47 -4.47 25.15
N SER A 188 -22.00 -4.69 26.36
CA SER A 188 -23.33 -5.25 26.61
C SER A 188 -24.42 -4.18 26.70
N GLN A 189 -24.08 -2.91 26.54
CA GLN A 189 -25.01 -1.79 26.48
C GLN A 189 -25.66 -1.71 25.10
N CYS A 190 -26.85 -1.13 25.02
CA CYS A 190 -27.51 -0.83 23.75
C CYS A 190 -26.56 -0.08 22.80
N ARG A 191 -26.36 -0.61 21.57
CA ARG A 191 -25.42 -0.07 20.56
C ARG A 191 -25.69 1.40 20.25
N MET A 192 -26.95 1.77 20.06
CA MET A 192 -27.30 3.16 19.73
C MET A 192 -27.14 4.11 20.92
N LEU A 193 -27.46 3.63 22.13
CA LEU A 193 -27.25 4.41 23.35
C LEU A 193 -25.75 4.69 23.57
N PHE A 194 -24.89 3.68 23.38
CA PHE A 194 -23.43 3.85 23.45
C PHE A 194 -22.94 4.94 22.48
N LEU A 195 -23.35 4.86 21.21
CA LEU A 195 -22.94 5.83 20.19
C LEU A 195 -23.46 7.24 20.50
N ALA A 196 -24.70 7.37 20.96
CA ALA A 196 -25.27 8.66 21.31
C ALA A 196 -24.54 9.31 22.49
N GLN A 197 -24.12 8.51 23.48
CA GLN A 197 -23.30 8.99 24.61
C GLN A 197 -21.91 9.49 24.16
N GLN A 198 -21.32 8.87 23.12
CA GLN A 198 -20.08 9.37 22.53
C GLN A 198 -20.26 10.69 21.75
N LEU A 199 -21.49 11.11 21.52
CA LEU A 199 -21.88 12.38 20.90
C LEU A 199 -22.46 13.38 21.92
N ASP A 200 -22.22 13.14 23.19
CA ASP A 200 -22.70 13.97 24.32
C ASP A 200 -24.24 14.08 24.41
N ASP A 201 -24.98 13.12 23.84
CA ASP A 201 -26.44 13.08 23.97
C ASP A 201 -26.86 12.41 25.28
N ALA A 202 -27.04 13.25 26.31
CA ALA A 202 -27.50 12.80 27.62
C ALA A 202 -28.99 12.35 27.63
N SER A 203 -29.76 12.65 26.57
CA SER A 203 -31.19 12.29 26.46
C SER A 203 -31.42 10.95 25.84
N ALA A 204 -30.39 10.30 25.30
CA ALA A 204 -30.49 9.04 24.60
C ALA A 204 -30.99 7.89 25.49
N THR A 205 -31.82 7.05 24.92
CA THR A 205 -32.36 5.85 25.58
C THR A 205 -32.09 4.61 24.78
N ALA A 206 -32.30 3.43 25.37
CA ALA A 206 -32.12 2.15 24.69
C ALA A 206 -33.03 2.05 23.45
N CYS A 207 -32.46 1.62 22.31
CA CYS A 207 -33.15 1.62 21.02
C CYS A 207 -34.18 0.50 20.86
N GLY A 208 -34.14 -0.56 21.69
CA GLY A 208 -35.03 -1.70 21.65
C GLY A 208 -34.88 -2.66 20.47
N ARG A 209 -33.97 -2.42 19.52
CA ARG A 209 -33.88 -3.15 18.24
C ARG A 209 -32.46 -3.60 17.83
N CYS A 210 -31.41 -3.20 18.52
CA CYS A 210 -30.07 -3.70 18.23
C CYS A 210 -29.90 -5.14 18.75
N ASP A 211 -28.78 -5.77 18.36
CA ASP A 211 -28.41 -7.12 18.78
C ASP A 211 -28.38 -7.31 20.30
N VAL A 212 -28.01 -6.27 21.05
CA VAL A 212 -28.01 -6.29 22.53
C VAL A 212 -29.43 -6.19 23.09
N CYS A 213 -30.30 -5.36 22.48
CA CYS A 213 -31.66 -5.15 22.98
C CYS A 213 -32.66 -6.26 22.58
N ALA A 214 -32.56 -6.76 21.35
CA ALA A 214 -33.51 -7.66 20.74
C ALA A 214 -32.91 -9.04 20.37
N GLY A 215 -31.62 -9.23 20.59
CA GLY A 215 -30.90 -10.40 20.14
C GLY A 215 -30.38 -10.28 18.69
N PRO A 216 -29.41 -11.13 18.30
CA PRO A 216 -28.84 -11.11 16.96
C PRO A 216 -29.88 -11.59 15.93
N TRP A 217 -29.99 -10.85 14.82
CA TRP A 217 -30.88 -11.18 13.69
C TRP A 217 -30.09 -11.83 12.52
N TYR A 218 -28.77 -11.86 12.59
CA TYR A 218 -27.87 -12.44 11.59
C TYR A 218 -27.33 -13.79 12.05
N PRO A 219 -26.94 -14.68 11.11
CA PRO A 219 -26.32 -15.95 11.47
C PRO A 219 -24.93 -15.70 12.11
N VAL A 220 -24.71 -16.31 13.28
CA VAL A 220 -23.45 -16.23 14.03
C VAL A 220 -22.40 -17.18 13.45
N GLU A 221 -22.86 -18.28 12.83
CA GLU A 221 -22.00 -19.28 12.20
C GLU A 221 -21.99 -19.13 10.69
N VAL A 222 -20.78 -19.14 10.11
CA VAL A 222 -20.61 -19.15 8.66
C VAL A 222 -20.54 -20.59 8.18
N PRO A 223 -21.42 -21.03 7.24
CA PRO A 223 -21.38 -22.37 6.70
C PRO A 223 -20.01 -22.72 6.10
N THR A 224 -19.55 -23.95 6.31
CA THR A 224 -18.24 -24.43 5.83
C THR A 224 -18.07 -24.23 4.32
N GLU A 225 -19.14 -24.43 3.54
CA GLU A 225 -19.12 -24.22 2.09
C GLU A 225 -18.86 -22.75 1.72
N ALA A 226 -19.47 -21.81 2.46
CA ALA A 226 -19.25 -20.39 2.25
C ALA A 226 -17.82 -19.98 2.64
N GLN A 227 -17.28 -20.57 3.73
CA GLN A 227 -15.87 -20.36 4.12
C GLN A 227 -14.92 -20.88 3.04
N GLN A 228 -15.15 -22.08 2.53
CA GLN A 228 -14.33 -22.68 1.46
C GLN A 228 -14.43 -21.89 0.16
N ALA A 229 -15.61 -21.43 -0.23
CA ALA A 229 -15.82 -20.60 -1.41
C ALA A 229 -15.09 -19.26 -1.30
N ALA A 230 -15.18 -18.60 -0.13
CA ALA A 230 -14.45 -17.38 0.16
C ALA A 230 -12.93 -17.61 0.11
N GLN A 231 -12.45 -18.66 0.78
CA GLN A 231 -11.03 -19.00 0.79
C GLN A 231 -10.49 -19.32 -0.62
N SER A 232 -11.26 -20.01 -1.45
CA SER A 232 -10.91 -20.26 -2.85
C SER A 232 -10.82 -18.97 -3.67
N SER A 233 -11.76 -18.04 -3.44
CA SER A 233 -11.77 -16.73 -4.08
C SER A 233 -10.58 -15.85 -3.65
N PHE A 234 -10.17 -15.92 -2.37
CA PHE A 234 -9.02 -15.18 -1.84
C PHE A 234 -7.66 -15.77 -2.28
N ASN A 235 -7.63 -17.01 -2.70
CA ASN A 235 -6.43 -17.68 -3.19
C ASN A 235 -6.15 -17.42 -4.68
N THR A 236 -6.67 -16.33 -5.23
CA THR A 236 -6.29 -15.86 -6.56
C THR A 236 -4.81 -15.47 -6.55
N VAL A 237 -4.04 -16.02 -7.47
CA VAL A 237 -2.60 -15.77 -7.59
C VAL A 237 -2.29 -14.85 -8.76
N GLY A 238 -1.23 -14.08 -8.64
CA GLY A 238 -0.69 -13.29 -9.74
C GLY A 238 -1.18 -11.83 -9.74
N VAL A 239 -0.42 -10.98 -9.06
CA VAL A 239 -0.61 -9.51 -9.09
C VAL A 239 0.28 -8.93 -10.18
N PRO A 240 -0.27 -8.24 -11.20
CA PRO A 240 0.54 -7.65 -12.26
C PRO A 240 1.50 -6.58 -11.73
N LEU A 241 2.76 -6.65 -12.16
CA LEU A 241 3.80 -5.66 -11.89
C LEU A 241 4.13 -4.92 -13.19
N GLN A 242 3.65 -3.70 -13.32
CA GLN A 242 3.97 -2.87 -14.49
C GLN A 242 5.40 -2.36 -14.42
N PRO A 243 6.18 -2.42 -15.52
CA PRO A 243 7.53 -1.88 -15.55
C PRO A 243 7.52 -0.36 -15.40
N ARG A 244 8.59 0.17 -14.83
CA ARG A 244 8.83 1.61 -14.80
C ARG A 244 9.18 2.10 -16.19
N ARG A 245 8.59 3.22 -16.59
CA ARG A 245 8.81 3.83 -17.92
C ARG A 245 9.58 5.13 -17.87
N MET A 246 9.75 5.70 -16.67
CA MET A 246 10.38 7.00 -16.46
C MET A 246 11.34 6.91 -15.28
N TRP A 247 12.50 7.56 -15.42
CA TRP A 247 13.39 7.83 -14.30
C TRP A 247 12.74 8.86 -13.36
N PRO A 248 13.03 8.83 -12.05
CA PRO A 248 12.47 9.79 -11.12
C PRO A 248 13.10 11.17 -11.33
N SER A 249 12.32 12.21 -11.18
CA SER A 249 12.81 13.59 -11.18
C SER A 249 13.75 13.83 -10.01
N GLY A 250 14.81 14.63 -10.21
CA GLY A 250 15.80 14.96 -9.18
C GLY A 250 16.89 13.91 -8.95
N LEU A 251 16.92 12.84 -9.75
CA LEU A 251 17.98 11.84 -9.67
C LEU A 251 19.36 12.43 -9.97
N ASP A 252 19.43 13.39 -10.88
CA ASP A 252 20.64 14.14 -11.24
C ASP A 252 21.22 14.99 -10.08
N GLN A 253 20.38 15.49 -9.20
CA GLN A 253 20.81 16.19 -7.98
C GLN A 253 21.49 15.24 -6.98
N LEU A 254 21.11 13.97 -6.99
CA LEU A 254 21.62 12.94 -6.09
C LEU A 254 22.85 12.22 -6.65
N MET A 255 22.92 12.04 -7.96
CA MET A 255 23.95 11.21 -8.62
C MET A 255 24.86 11.98 -9.58
N GLY A 256 24.60 13.25 -9.82
CA GLY A 256 25.36 14.09 -10.74
C GLY A 256 24.80 14.13 -12.15
N ALA A 257 25.48 14.87 -13.04
CA ALA A 257 24.98 15.20 -14.37
C ALA A 257 24.77 13.99 -15.30
N ASP A 258 25.51 12.90 -15.05
CA ASP A 258 25.45 11.66 -15.84
C ASP A 258 24.31 10.71 -15.39
N ALA A 259 23.54 11.09 -14.38
CA ALA A 259 22.40 10.30 -13.92
C ALA A 259 21.37 10.10 -15.04
N PRO A 260 20.78 8.91 -15.15
CA PRO A 260 19.77 8.67 -16.16
C PRO A 260 18.52 9.54 -15.93
N ARG A 261 17.94 10.06 -17.03
CA ARG A 261 16.82 11.00 -16.98
C ARG A 261 15.74 10.66 -18.00
N GLY A 262 14.54 11.17 -17.77
CA GLY A 262 13.44 11.10 -18.71
C GLY A 262 12.89 9.69 -18.87
N ARG A 263 12.58 9.30 -20.09
CA ARG A 263 11.95 8.03 -20.41
C ARG A 263 12.99 6.92 -20.63
N LEU A 264 12.78 5.75 -20.03
CA LEU A 264 13.52 4.54 -20.39
C LEU A 264 13.15 4.13 -21.81
N SER A 265 14.15 3.78 -22.63
CA SER A 265 13.89 3.19 -23.95
C SER A 265 13.23 1.82 -23.80
N LYS A 266 12.47 1.39 -24.79
CA LYS A 266 11.84 0.07 -24.77
C LYS A 266 12.84 -1.08 -24.61
N ASP A 267 14.02 -0.91 -25.22
CA ASP A 267 15.09 -1.91 -25.21
C ASP A 267 15.81 -2.00 -23.86
N GLU A 268 15.57 -1.07 -22.96
CA GLU A 268 16.11 -1.04 -21.59
C GLU A 268 15.08 -1.43 -20.54
N GLN A 269 13.80 -1.54 -20.92
CA GLN A 269 12.72 -1.86 -19.98
C GLN A 269 12.65 -3.36 -19.67
N ALA A 270 12.21 -3.68 -18.45
CA ALA A 270 11.67 -4.99 -18.15
C ALA A 270 10.32 -5.20 -18.85
N GLU A 271 9.96 -6.43 -19.07
CA GLU A 271 8.60 -6.82 -19.44
C GLU A 271 7.63 -6.63 -18.26
N PRO A 272 6.31 -6.58 -18.48
CA PRO A 272 5.33 -6.72 -17.42
C PRO A 272 5.60 -7.98 -16.60
N GLY A 273 5.59 -7.85 -15.28
CA GLY A 273 5.88 -8.93 -14.35
C GLY A 273 4.70 -9.30 -13.47
N TYR A 274 4.95 -10.19 -12.51
CA TYR A 274 3.95 -10.56 -11.50
C TYR A 274 4.55 -10.68 -10.11
N ALA A 275 3.73 -10.44 -9.08
CA ALA A 275 3.96 -10.92 -7.73
C ALA A 275 2.95 -12.02 -7.42
N LEU A 276 3.26 -12.91 -6.46
CA LEU A 276 2.31 -13.93 -6.02
C LEU A 276 1.05 -13.30 -5.46
N ALA A 277 1.19 -12.36 -4.52
CA ALA A 277 0.09 -11.59 -3.92
C ALA A 277 0.60 -10.26 -3.36
N ARG A 278 -0.35 -9.33 -3.05
CA ARG A 278 -0.02 -8.15 -2.24
C ARG A 278 -0.01 -8.53 -0.77
N LEU A 279 0.79 -7.81 0.02
CA LEU A 279 0.75 -7.95 1.48
C LEU A 279 -0.61 -7.55 2.08
N SER A 280 -1.36 -6.69 1.40
CA SER A 280 -2.73 -6.30 1.80
C SER A 280 -3.80 -7.32 1.43
N ASP A 281 -3.51 -8.29 0.57
CA ASP A 281 -4.50 -9.27 0.12
C ASP A 281 -4.84 -10.27 1.24
N MET A 282 -6.05 -10.79 1.22
CA MET A 282 -6.45 -11.96 2.00
C MET A 282 -5.87 -13.25 1.39
N GLY A 283 -5.93 -14.36 2.09
CA GLY A 283 -5.37 -15.62 1.59
C GLY A 283 -3.84 -15.60 1.55
N TYR A 284 -3.23 -15.57 0.38
CA TYR A 284 -1.76 -15.57 0.26
C TYR A 284 -1.11 -14.32 0.86
N GLY A 285 -1.75 -13.17 0.84
CA GLY A 285 -1.23 -11.97 1.50
C GLY A 285 -1.08 -12.16 3.01
N THR A 286 -2.02 -12.82 3.67
CA THR A 286 -1.91 -13.18 5.10
C THR A 286 -0.72 -14.11 5.36
N ARG A 287 -0.56 -15.16 4.53
CA ARG A 287 0.58 -16.08 4.63
C ARG A 287 1.92 -15.39 4.41
N LEU A 288 1.95 -14.42 3.47
CA LEU A 288 3.14 -13.62 3.22
C LEU A 288 3.47 -12.67 4.38
N ARG A 289 2.47 -12.07 5.03
CA ARG A 289 2.70 -11.26 6.24
C ARG A 289 3.26 -12.10 7.39
N GLU A 290 2.77 -13.32 7.59
CA GLU A 290 3.29 -14.27 8.58
C GLU A 290 4.75 -14.64 8.27
N LEU A 291 5.06 -14.97 7.00
CA LEU A 291 6.41 -15.33 6.55
C LEU A 291 7.40 -14.15 6.68
N LEU A 292 6.93 -12.93 6.44
CA LEU A 292 7.73 -11.71 6.45
C LEU A 292 7.68 -10.97 7.81
N ALA A 293 7.08 -11.58 8.83
CA ALA A 293 6.99 -10.99 10.16
C ALA A 293 8.38 -10.77 10.81
N MET A 294 8.40 -9.90 11.78
CA MET A 294 9.54 -9.75 12.72
C MET A 294 9.33 -10.71 13.89
N ASN A 295 10.42 -11.19 14.49
CA ASN A 295 10.36 -11.94 15.73
C ASN A 295 10.04 -11.01 16.94
N GLU A 296 9.92 -11.56 18.13
CA GLU A 296 9.64 -10.79 19.35
C GLU A 296 10.74 -9.76 19.68
N GLN A 297 11.94 -9.92 19.16
CA GLN A 297 13.07 -9.02 19.29
C GLN A 297 13.10 -7.92 18.22
N GLY A 298 12.12 -7.92 17.28
CA GLY A 298 12.07 -6.96 16.18
C GLY A 298 13.04 -7.27 15.03
N GLU A 299 13.58 -8.50 14.97
CA GLU A 299 14.46 -8.93 13.89
C GLU A 299 13.66 -9.68 12.80
N PRO A 300 14.07 -9.56 11.51
CA PRO A 300 13.39 -10.27 10.44
C PRO A 300 13.59 -11.79 10.56
N VAL A 301 12.48 -12.52 10.50
CA VAL A 301 12.55 -13.99 10.39
C VAL A 301 13.00 -14.34 8.96
N ASP A 302 14.10 -15.08 8.85
CA ASP A 302 14.65 -15.55 7.57
C ASP A 302 14.54 -17.06 7.45
N SER A 303 13.60 -17.52 6.64
CA SER A 303 13.31 -18.94 6.41
C SER A 303 13.23 -19.23 4.91
N GLU A 304 13.25 -20.51 4.54
CA GLU A 304 13.00 -20.91 3.16
C GLU A 304 11.52 -20.70 2.78
N VAL A 305 11.25 -20.60 1.48
CA VAL A 305 9.88 -20.49 0.95
C VAL A 305 9.08 -21.75 1.30
N PRO A 306 7.97 -21.63 2.04
CA PRO A 306 7.11 -22.77 2.32
C PRO A 306 6.61 -23.44 1.06
N ALA A 307 6.51 -24.77 1.05
CA ALA A 307 6.11 -25.55 -0.14
C ALA A 307 4.77 -25.13 -0.74
N GLU A 308 3.83 -24.67 0.10
CA GLU A 308 2.53 -24.13 -0.35
C GLU A 308 2.71 -22.87 -1.20
N LEU A 309 3.50 -21.91 -0.72
CA LEU A 309 3.80 -20.68 -1.46
C LEU A 309 4.62 -20.95 -2.72
N GLY A 310 5.57 -21.90 -2.65
CA GLY A 310 6.31 -22.34 -3.82
C GLY A 310 5.40 -22.90 -4.91
N ARG A 311 4.44 -23.76 -4.56
CA ARG A 311 3.43 -24.26 -5.52
C ARG A 311 2.55 -23.13 -6.09
N ALA A 312 2.21 -22.14 -5.27
CA ALA A 312 1.43 -20.99 -5.73
C ALA A 312 2.24 -20.12 -6.70
N CYS A 313 3.53 -19.89 -6.47
CA CYS A 313 4.42 -19.22 -7.42
C CYS A 313 4.46 -19.95 -8.77
N VAL A 314 4.57 -21.28 -8.76
CA VAL A 314 4.56 -22.09 -9.99
C VAL A 314 3.25 -21.92 -10.75
N LYS A 315 2.09 -21.82 -10.08
CA LYS A 315 0.81 -21.54 -10.75
C LYS A 315 0.81 -20.19 -11.46
N VAL A 316 1.38 -19.13 -10.85
CA VAL A 316 1.52 -17.83 -11.52
C VAL A 316 2.35 -17.96 -12.79
N LEU A 317 3.52 -18.60 -12.68
CA LEU A 317 4.42 -18.77 -13.83
C LEU A 317 3.81 -19.64 -14.93
N ALA A 318 3.02 -20.66 -14.58
CA ALA A 318 2.34 -21.52 -15.54
C ALA A 318 1.21 -20.82 -16.29
N ALA A 319 0.53 -19.87 -15.64
CA ALA A 319 -0.55 -19.07 -16.22
C ALA A 319 -0.05 -17.81 -16.94
N TRP A 320 1.24 -17.50 -16.89
CA TRP A 320 1.81 -16.28 -17.45
C TRP A 320 1.86 -16.33 -18.96
N GLU A 321 1.23 -15.36 -19.61
CA GLU A 321 1.34 -15.14 -21.06
C GLU A 321 2.66 -14.42 -21.35
N TRP A 322 3.66 -15.20 -21.82
CA TRP A 322 4.99 -14.69 -22.10
C TRP A 322 5.00 -13.80 -23.34
N ALA A 323 5.82 -12.72 -23.33
CA ALA A 323 6.02 -11.89 -24.51
C ALA A 323 6.67 -12.66 -25.67
N GLU A 324 6.84 -12.01 -26.82
CA GLU A 324 7.41 -12.63 -28.05
C GLU A 324 8.76 -13.33 -27.82
N ALA A 325 9.56 -12.85 -26.86
CA ALA A 325 10.83 -13.47 -26.49
C ALA A 325 10.68 -14.88 -25.87
N GLY A 326 9.45 -15.29 -25.55
CA GLY A 326 9.14 -16.60 -25.00
C GLY A 326 9.41 -16.73 -23.50
N ARG A 327 9.38 -17.95 -23.02
CA ARG A 327 9.61 -18.28 -21.61
C ARG A 327 11.05 -17.98 -21.19
N PRO A 328 11.28 -17.57 -19.93
CA PRO A 328 12.63 -17.45 -19.40
C PRO A 328 13.35 -18.81 -19.43
N VAL A 329 14.64 -18.77 -19.73
CA VAL A 329 15.53 -19.95 -19.70
C VAL A 329 16.55 -19.86 -18.58
N ALA A 330 16.68 -18.72 -17.98
CA ALA A 330 17.57 -18.46 -16.84
C ALA A 330 16.85 -17.68 -15.76
N VAL A 331 17.32 -17.78 -14.52
CA VAL A 331 16.82 -17.03 -13.37
C VAL A 331 17.98 -16.32 -12.67
N LEU A 332 17.74 -15.04 -12.31
CA LEU A 332 18.66 -14.24 -11.50
C LEU A 332 17.89 -13.71 -10.29
N THR A 333 18.46 -13.85 -9.10
CA THR A 333 17.81 -13.46 -7.86
C THR A 333 18.31 -12.08 -7.39
N LEU A 334 17.39 -11.16 -7.05
CA LEU A 334 17.74 -9.93 -6.35
C LEU A 334 18.11 -10.23 -4.91
N PRO A 335 19.12 -9.55 -4.36
CA PRO A 335 19.51 -9.77 -2.96
C PRO A 335 18.44 -9.24 -2.00
N SER A 336 18.24 -9.97 -0.91
CA SER A 336 17.43 -9.53 0.22
C SER A 336 18.31 -9.49 1.47
N PRO A 337 18.77 -8.31 1.91
CA PRO A 337 19.62 -8.20 3.09
C PRO A 337 18.97 -8.66 4.38
N MET A 338 17.66 -8.49 4.47
CA MET A 338 16.89 -8.90 5.64
C MET A 338 16.54 -10.40 5.64
N ARG A 339 16.41 -11.01 4.45
CA ARG A 339 15.95 -12.40 4.28
C ARG A 339 16.70 -13.11 3.15
N PRO A 340 18.02 -13.27 3.27
CA PRO A 340 18.82 -13.87 2.20
C PRO A 340 18.46 -15.32 1.92
N ARG A 341 18.09 -16.13 2.94
CA ARG A 341 17.67 -17.53 2.76
C ARG A 341 16.34 -17.60 2.00
N LEU A 342 15.38 -16.72 2.33
CA LEU A 342 14.09 -16.66 1.65
C LEU A 342 14.28 -16.38 0.16
N ALA A 343 15.02 -15.32 -0.18
CA ALA A 343 15.27 -14.93 -1.57
C ALA A 343 16.00 -16.04 -2.35
N GLN A 344 17.05 -16.64 -1.76
CA GLN A 344 17.81 -17.71 -2.39
C GLN A 344 16.96 -18.97 -2.61
N SER A 345 16.15 -19.36 -1.62
CA SER A 345 15.29 -20.54 -1.74
C SER A 345 14.22 -20.35 -2.81
N LEU A 346 13.70 -19.11 -2.97
CA LEU A 346 12.77 -18.77 -4.04
C LEU A 346 13.42 -18.94 -5.42
N GLY A 347 14.58 -18.30 -5.65
CA GLY A 347 15.30 -18.39 -6.93
C GLY A 347 15.67 -19.80 -7.30
N ARG A 348 16.31 -20.55 -6.39
CA ARG A 348 16.68 -21.96 -6.61
C ARG A 348 15.47 -22.86 -6.82
N GLY A 349 14.40 -22.67 -6.07
CA GLY A 349 13.16 -23.43 -6.22
C GLY A 349 12.53 -23.23 -7.58
N LEU A 350 12.46 -21.99 -8.06
CA LEU A 350 11.95 -21.67 -9.39
C LEU A 350 12.88 -22.17 -10.51
N ALA A 351 14.21 -22.09 -10.32
CA ALA A 351 15.19 -22.66 -11.25
C ALA A 351 14.97 -24.17 -11.42
N SER A 352 14.87 -24.90 -10.31
CA SER A 352 14.69 -26.34 -10.31
C SER A 352 13.39 -26.78 -10.98
N VAL A 353 12.24 -26.19 -10.59
CA VAL A 353 10.94 -26.56 -11.14
C VAL A 353 10.79 -26.14 -12.60
N GLY A 354 11.29 -24.95 -12.95
CA GLY A 354 11.25 -24.40 -14.32
C GLY A 354 12.30 -24.97 -15.25
N ARG A 355 13.27 -25.74 -14.73
CA ARG A 355 14.47 -26.20 -15.45
C ARG A 355 15.22 -25.01 -16.06
N LEU A 356 15.38 -23.93 -15.29
CA LEU A 356 16.08 -22.73 -15.70
C LEU A 356 17.54 -22.82 -15.25
N VAL A 357 18.43 -22.15 -15.97
CA VAL A 357 19.80 -21.95 -15.53
C VAL A 357 19.79 -20.97 -14.36
N ASP A 358 20.30 -21.38 -13.20
CA ASP A 358 20.45 -20.51 -12.04
C ASP A 358 21.70 -19.65 -12.21
N LEU A 359 21.50 -18.35 -12.44
CA LEU A 359 22.58 -17.36 -12.58
C LEU A 359 23.05 -16.79 -11.23
N GLY A 360 22.54 -17.33 -10.12
CA GLY A 360 22.85 -16.86 -8.79
C GLY A 360 22.10 -15.57 -8.42
N TRP A 361 22.80 -14.61 -7.85
CA TRP A 361 22.22 -13.37 -7.35
C TRP A 361 23.01 -12.13 -7.73
N VAL A 362 22.29 -11.02 -7.76
CA VAL A 362 22.87 -9.68 -7.95
C VAL A 362 23.71 -9.32 -6.73
N SER A 363 24.91 -8.79 -6.94
CA SER A 363 25.79 -8.38 -5.88
C SER A 363 25.36 -7.05 -5.26
N LEU A 364 25.56 -6.90 -3.95
CA LEU A 364 25.41 -5.64 -3.23
C LEU A 364 26.78 -5.03 -2.94
N VAL A 365 26.90 -3.75 -3.25
CA VAL A 365 28.10 -2.95 -2.94
C VAL A 365 27.72 -1.91 -1.90
N GLY A 366 28.33 -1.96 -0.72
CA GLY A 366 28.01 -1.10 0.42
C GLY A 366 26.75 -1.53 1.18
N GLU A 367 26.27 -0.65 2.05
CA GLU A 367 25.04 -0.86 2.82
C GLU A 367 23.87 -0.11 2.16
N PRO A 368 23.02 -0.79 1.41
CA PRO A 368 21.88 -0.14 0.79
C PRO A 368 20.83 0.28 1.85
N ARG A 369 20.29 1.49 1.70
CA ARG A 369 19.22 2.01 2.54
C ARG A 369 17.88 1.53 2.01
N PHE A 370 17.42 0.36 2.43
CA PHE A 370 16.21 -0.27 1.88
C PHE A 370 14.88 0.37 2.28
N PHE A 371 14.86 1.18 3.33
CA PHE A 371 13.63 1.72 3.90
C PHE A 371 13.67 3.25 3.99
N GLY A 372 12.63 3.86 3.47
CA GLY A 372 12.44 5.31 3.54
C GLY A 372 12.73 6.04 2.22
N GLY A 373 12.57 7.33 2.25
CA GLY A 373 12.80 8.22 1.13
C GLY A 373 11.75 8.16 0.02
N ASN A 374 11.86 9.10 -0.88
CA ASN A 374 11.04 9.16 -2.09
C ASN A 374 11.64 8.33 -3.23
N SER A 375 10.99 8.41 -4.39
CA SER A 375 11.37 7.63 -5.58
C SER A 375 12.78 7.91 -6.07
N ALA A 376 13.27 9.16 -5.96
CA ALA A 376 14.61 9.55 -6.42
C ALA A 376 15.71 8.97 -5.53
N PHE A 377 15.55 9.08 -4.21
CA PHE A 377 16.49 8.50 -3.24
C PHE A 377 16.57 6.98 -3.37
N ARG A 378 15.41 6.30 -3.46
CA ARG A 378 15.37 4.84 -3.64
C ARG A 378 16.03 4.38 -4.94
N CYS A 379 15.81 5.12 -6.03
CA CYS A 379 16.46 4.85 -7.31
C CYS A 379 17.98 5.04 -7.21
N ALA A 380 18.42 6.14 -6.60
CA ALA A 380 19.84 6.44 -6.42
C ALA A 380 20.53 5.36 -5.56
N ASP A 381 19.88 4.92 -4.46
CA ASP A 381 20.42 3.86 -3.60
C ASP A 381 20.57 2.53 -4.36
N VAL A 382 19.57 2.15 -5.15
CA VAL A 382 19.65 0.96 -6.00
C VAL A 382 20.77 1.08 -7.03
N LEU A 383 20.85 2.18 -7.78
CA LEU A 383 21.88 2.40 -8.79
C LEU A 383 23.30 2.42 -8.21
N ARG A 384 23.46 2.80 -6.95
CA ARG A 384 24.76 2.76 -6.24
C ARG A 384 25.12 1.38 -5.72
N SER A 385 24.13 0.61 -5.25
CA SER A 385 24.34 -0.60 -4.46
C SER A 385 24.21 -1.90 -5.24
N TYR A 386 23.37 -1.95 -6.29
CA TYR A 386 23.13 -3.18 -7.05
C TYR A 386 24.11 -3.28 -8.21
N ARG A 387 24.72 -4.46 -8.40
CA ARG A 387 25.61 -4.75 -9.54
C ARG A 387 25.33 -6.16 -10.03
N VAL A 388 25.07 -6.28 -11.33
CA VAL A 388 24.99 -7.60 -11.96
C VAL A 388 26.42 -8.14 -12.10
N PRO A 389 26.71 -9.36 -11.62
CA PRO A 389 28.05 -9.96 -11.76
C PRO A 389 28.48 -10.06 -13.21
N ALA A 390 29.77 -9.90 -13.48
CA ALA A 390 30.31 -9.91 -14.83
C ALA A 390 30.02 -11.24 -15.57
N GLU A 391 30.15 -12.34 -14.85
CA GLU A 391 29.83 -13.70 -15.38
C GLU A 391 28.37 -13.84 -15.81
N VAL A 392 27.43 -13.17 -15.15
CA VAL A 392 26.02 -13.14 -15.55
C VAL A 392 25.84 -12.33 -16.83
N LEU A 393 26.49 -11.16 -16.90
CA LEU A 393 26.45 -10.32 -18.12
C LEU A 393 27.08 -11.04 -19.31
N ASP A 394 28.17 -11.77 -19.11
CA ASP A 394 28.83 -12.55 -20.16
C ASP A 394 27.94 -13.68 -20.64
N TYR A 395 27.31 -14.42 -19.71
CA TYR A 395 26.32 -15.44 -20.03
C TYR A 395 25.18 -14.86 -20.90
N VAL A 396 24.65 -13.71 -20.49
CA VAL A 396 23.52 -13.05 -21.21
C VAL A 396 23.97 -12.57 -22.60
N ARG A 397 25.20 -12.04 -22.76
CA ARG A 397 25.76 -11.64 -24.06
C ARG A 397 25.88 -12.82 -25.03
N GLU A 398 26.33 -13.94 -24.51
CA GLU A 398 26.53 -15.16 -25.30
C GLU A 398 25.20 -15.77 -25.74
N HIS A 399 24.25 -15.91 -24.80
CA HIS A 399 23.01 -16.67 -25.04
C HIS A 399 21.83 -15.82 -25.50
N ARG A 400 21.87 -14.50 -25.32
CA ARG A 400 20.81 -13.54 -25.68
C ARG A 400 19.40 -14.00 -25.29
N CYS A 401 19.29 -14.58 -24.11
CA CYS A 401 18.10 -15.30 -23.65
C CYS A 401 17.20 -14.44 -22.77
N PRO A 402 15.91 -14.83 -22.62
CA PRO A 402 15.02 -14.21 -21.66
C PRO A 402 15.34 -14.70 -20.25
N VAL A 403 15.37 -13.75 -19.29
CA VAL A 403 15.75 -13.97 -17.88
C VAL A 403 14.56 -13.69 -16.96
N LEU A 404 14.29 -14.61 -16.02
CA LEU A 404 13.40 -14.39 -14.89
C LEU A 404 14.18 -13.67 -13.78
N LEU A 405 13.78 -12.47 -13.42
CA LEU A 405 14.39 -11.69 -12.33
C LEU A 405 13.52 -11.75 -11.08
N VAL A 406 14.04 -12.35 -10.01
CA VAL A 406 13.26 -12.77 -8.85
C VAL A 406 13.60 -11.97 -7.60
N SER A 407 12.59 -11.61 -6.79
CA SER A 407 12.73 -10.94 -5.49
C SER A 407 11.77 -11.55 -4.46
N ASP A 408 12.10 -11.47 -3.19
CA ASP A 408 11.19 -11.79 -2.08
C ASP A 408 10.07 -10.75 -1.96
N VAL A 409 10.40 -9.46 -1.92
CA VAL A 409 9.43 -8.36 -1.79
C VAL A 409 9.70 -7.26 -2.81
N VAL A 410 8.66 -6.81 -3.48
CA VAL A 410 8.71 -5.64 -4.36
C VAL A 410 7.92 -4.47 -3.77
N ASP A 411 8.57 -3.32 -3.67
CA ASP A 411 7.96 -2.04 -3.25
C ASP A 411 8.06 -1.01 -4.40
N SER A 412 9.22 -0.37 -4.54
CA SER A 412 9.39 0.72 -5.52
C SER A 412 9.62 0.27 -6.96
N ARG A 413 9.96 -0.99 -7.18
CA ARG A 413 10.35 -1.62 -8.46
C ARG A 413 11.68 -1.09 -9.04
N TRP A 414 12.42 -0.22 -8.32
CA TRP A 414 13.68 0.31 -8.83
C TRP A 414 14.76 -0.76 -8.97
N ALA A 415 14.83 -1.74 -8.07
CA ALA A 415 15.77 -2.85 -8.18
C ALA A 415 15.51 -3.66 -9.47
N PHE A 416 14.25 -3.99 -9.74
CA PHE A 416 13.89 -4.63 -11.01
C PHE A 416 14.27 -3.77 -12.23
N THR A 417 14.01 -2.46 -12.16
CA THR A 417 14.28 -1.54 -13.27
C THR A 417 15.78 -1.43 -13.57
N ALA A 418 16.60 -1.22 -12.53
CA ALA A 418 18.05 -1.04 -12.69
C ALA A 418 18.72 -2.31 -13.20
N VAL A 419 18.42 -3.45 -12.58
CA VAL A 419 19.01 -4.74 -12.97
C VAL A 419 18.50 -5.20 -14.35
N ALA A 420 17.20 -5.02 -14.63
CA ALA A 420 16.70 -5.33 -15.98
C ALA A 420 17.37 -4.48 -17.05
N ARG A 421 17.63 -3.21 -16.79
CA ARG A 421 18.38 -2.35 -17.72
C ARG A 421 19.78 -2.89 -17.99
N GLU A 422 20.53 -3.29 -16.97
CA GLU A 422 21.88 -3.88 -17.15
C GLU A 422 21.83 -5.16 -18.00
N LEU A 423 20.87 -6.06 -17.70
CA LEU A 423 20.68 -7.29 -18.45
C LEU A 423 20.27 -7.05 -19.92
N ARG A 424 19.35 -6.09 -20.14
CA ARG A 424 18.89 -5.72 -21.49
C ARG A 424 20.03 -5.10 -22.31
N LEU A 425 20.81 -4.21 -21.71
CA LEU A 425 22.01 -3.63 -22.35
C LEU A 425 23.09 -4.69 -22.66
N ALA A 426 23.17 -5.74 -21.84
CA ALA A 426 24.04 -6.89 -22.13
C ALA A 426 23.48 -7.82 -23.22
N GLY A 427 22.24 -7.66 -23.66
CA GLY A 427 21.65 -8.41 -24.77
C GLY A 427 20.57 -9.41 -24.39
N ALA A 428 20.05 -9.39 -23.14
CA ALA A 428 18.90 -10.20 -22.80
C ALA A 428 17.71 -9.91 -23.71
N SER A 429 17.09 -10.93 -24.29
CA SER A 429 15.94 -10.76 -25.21
C SER A 429 14.70 -10.24 -24.47
N ALA A 430 14.53 -10.63 -23.19
CA ALA A 430 13.52 -10.12 -22.29
C ALA A 430 13.99 -10.26 -20.82
N VAL A 431 13.44 -9.45 -19.92
CA VAL A 431 13.62 -9.63 -18.47
C VAL A 431 12.24 -9.57 -17.82
N TYR A 432 11.85 -10.65 -17.15
CA TYR A 432 10.55 -10.83 -16.51
C TYR A 432 10.65 -10.69 -15.00
N PRO A 433 10.17 -9.61 -14.40
CA PRO A 433 10.15 -9.45 -12.94
C PRO A 433 9.14 -10.40 -12.29
N PHE A 434 9.59 -11.14 -11.27
CA PHE A 434 8.72 -11.92 -10.40
C PHE A 434 9.04 -11.65 -8.93
N SER A 435 8.02 -11.46 -8.10
CA SER A 435 8.20 -11.27 -6.65
C SER A 435 7.29 -12.20 -5.84
N LEU A 436 7.78 -12.65 -4.68
CA LEU A 436 6.94 -13.40 -3.76
C LEU A 436 5.84 -12.51 -3.18
N ALA A 437 6.17 -11.28 -2.82
CA ALA A 437 5.19 -10.32 -2.29
C ALA A 437 5.30 -8.95 -2.95
N ALA A 438 4.15 -8.24 -3.07
CA ALA A 438 4.10 -6.83 -3.41
C ALA A 438 3.54 -6.02 -2.23
N THR A 439 4.12 -4.84 -1.97
CA THR A 439 3.63 -3.96 -0.89
C THR A 439 2.39 -3.15 -1.30
N HIS A 440 2.19 -2.94 -2.61
CA HIS A 440 1.08 -2.11 -3.14
C HIS A 440 0.44 -2.74 -4.38
#